data_476f0439f0bb2f3ebbf536f33112a691
#
_entry.id   476f0439f0bb2f3ebbf536f33112a691
#
_cell.length_a   1.000
_cell.length_b   1.000
_cell.length_c   1.000
_cell.angle_alpha   90.00
_cell.angle_beta   90.00
_cell.angle_gamma   90.00
#
_symmetry.space_group_name_H-M   'P 1'
#
loop_
_entity.id
_entity.type
_entity.pdbx_description
1 polymer ?
#
loop_
_entity_poly.entity_id
_entity_poly.type
_entity_poly.pdbx_seq_one_letter_code
_entity_poly.pdbx_strand_id
1 'polypeptide(L)'
;AQALIRNADTAMYYAKANGRNNYKFFVEPMKEAANKRLHLESELWRALSENQLVLHYQPQIDLLSGKVVGVEALVRWRHPQRGLIPPAEFIPVAEECGLILPLGHWVLRTACRQVRAWLDAGIDMGEMAVNISAHQFRQPDFAQTVQAVLAETGVPGERLELEITESTVMHGVDDAIQTLA
;
A
#
# COMPACT_ATOMS: atom_id res chain seq x y z
N ALA A 1 -2.77 -16.61 35.87
CA ALA A 1 -3.15 -15.20 35.67
C ALA A 1 -2.57 -14.62 34.37
N GLN A 2 -1.27 -14.68 34.12
CA GLN A 2 -0.62 -14.10 32.93
C GLN A 2 -1.12 -14.71 31.60
N ALA A 3 -1.37 -16.02 31.54
CA ALA A 3 -1.89 -16.67 30.34
C ALA A 3 -3.32 -16.19 29.99
N LEU A 4 -4.17 -15.98 31.00
CA LEU A 4 -5.53 -15.46 30.80
C LEU A 4 -5.54 -14.05 30.25
N ILE A 5 -4.69 -13.18 30.80
CA ILE A 5 -4.54 -11.79 30.31
C ILE A 5 -4.08 -11.79 28.84
N ARG A 6 -3.05 -12.55 28.51
CA ARG A 6 -2.55 -12.66 27.13
C ARG A 6 -3.60 -13.20 26.16
N ASN A 7 -4.39 -14.19 26.58
CA ASN A 7 -5.45 -14.76 25.75
C ASN A 7 -6.60 -13.77 25.55
N ALA A 8 -6.97 -13.00 26.61
CA ALA A 8 -7.94 -11.94 26.53
C ALA A 8 -7.50 -10.81 25.58
N ASP A 9 -6.24 -10.39 25.65
CA ASP A 9 -5.65 -9.38 24.74
C ASP A 9 -5.67 -9.88 23.30
N THR A 10 -5.34 -11.15 23.06
CA THR A 10 -5.40 -11.76 21.73
C THR A 10 -6.83 -11.75 21.17
N ALA A 11 -7.81 -12.14 21.97
CA ALA A 11 -9.21 -12.16 21.58
C ALA A 11 -9.76 -10.73 21.32
N MET A 12 -9.40 -9.78 22.17
CA MET A 12 -9.76 -8.36 22.00
C MET A 12 -9.18 -7.80 20.70
N TYR A 13 -7.91 -8.08 20.43
CA TYR A 13 -7.25 -7.65 19.21
C TYR A 13 -7.95 -8.25 17.97
N TYR A 14 -8.28 -9.54 18.01
CA TYR A 14 -8.99 -10.23 16.94
C TYR A 14 -10.40 -9.64 16.71
N ALA A 15 -11.09 -9.24 17.76
CA ALA A 15 -12.38 -8.56 17.66
C ALA A 15 -12.23 -7.18 16.99
N LYS A 16 -11.17 -6.42 17.30
CA LYS A 16 -10.87 -5.13 16.66
C LYS A 16 -10.56 -5.27 15.17
N ALA A 17 -9.75 -6.26 14.79
CA ALA A 17 -9.40 -6.54 13.40
C ALA A 17 -10.59 -7.02 12.55
N ASN A 18 -11.62 -7.61 13.19
CA ASN A 18 -12.82 -8.12 12.52
C ASN A 18 -14.04 -7.19 12.70
N GLY A 19 -13.85 -5.89 12.49
CA GLY A 19 -14.93 -4.91 12.36
C GLY A 19 -15.30 -4.14 13.64
N ARG A 20 -14.54 -4.28 14.73
CA ARG A 20 -14.84 -3.61 16.02
C ARG A 20 -16.30 -3.84 16.49
N ASN A 21 -16.73 -3.20 17.55
CA ASN A 21 -18.08 -3.30 18.10
C ASN A 21 -18.62 -4.75 18.23
N ASN A 22 -17.73 -5.70 18.47
CA ASN A 22 -18.02 -7.11 18.69
C ASN A 22 -17.11 -7.68 19.79
N TYR A 23 -17.41 -8.90 20.25
CA TYR A 23 -16.53 -9.64 21.14
C TYR A 23 -16.18 -11.00 20.53
N LYS A 24 -15.05 -11.55 20.91
CA LYS A 24 -14.60 -12.90 20.52
C LYS A 24 -14.08 -13.62 21.76
N PHE A 25 -14.42 -14.91 21.87
CA PHE A 25 -13.75 -15.78 22.83
C PHE A 25 -12.41 -16.23 22.26
N PHE A 26 -11.40 -16.29 23.12
CA PHE A 26 -10.11 -16.81 22.70
C PHE A 26 -10.21 -18.26 22.24
N VAL A 27 -9.61 -18.56 21.10
CA VAL A 27 -9.36 -19.91 20.57
C VAL A 27 -7.90 -20.00 20.12
N GLU A 28 -7.29 -21.16 20.26
CA GLU A 28 -5.85 -21.34 19.97
C GLU A 28 -5.43 -20.85 18.57
N PRO A 29 -6.23 -21.01 17.48
CA PRO A 29 -5.91 -20.43 16.18
C PRO A 29 -5.72 -18.92 16.17
N MET A 30 -6.33 -18.17 17.08
CA MET A 30 -6.11 -16.72 17.20
C MET A 30 -4.69 -16.38 17.63
N LYS A 31 -4.10 -17.19 18.49
CA LYS A 31 -2.71 -17.02 18.93
C LYS A 31 -1.74 -17.28 17.78
N GLU A 32 -2.00 -18.30 17.00
CA GLU A 32 -1.19 -18.60 15.80
C GLU A 32 -1.28 -17.45 14.78
N ALA A 33 -2.48 -16.94 14.53
CA ALA A 33 -2.70 -15.79 13.66
C ALA A 33 -1.97 -14.53 14.15
N ALA A 34 -2.04 -14.24 15.47
CA ALA A 34 -1.32 -13.12 16.06
C ALA A 34 0.21 -13.27 15.93
N ASN A 35 0.74 -14.47 16.16
CA ASN A 35 2.18 -14.75 16.01
C ASN A 35 2.63 -14.61 14.55
N LYS A 36 1.86 -15.18 13.59
CA LYS A 36 2.15 -15.03 12.15
C LYS A 36 2.19 -13.56 11.73
N ARG A 37 1.27 -12.77 12.27
CA ARG A 37 1.19 -11.35 11.98
C ARG A 37 2.39 -10.57 12.52
N LEU A 38 2.78 -10.76 13.79
CA LEU A 38 3.98 -10.15 14.37
C LEU A 38 5.24 -10.52 13.59
N HIS A 39 5.30 -11.75 13.08
CA HIS A 39 6.39 -12.20 12.24
C HIS A 39 6.41 -11.45 10.91
N LEU A 40 5.24 -11.35 10.26
CA LEU A 40 5.08 -10.66 8.98
C LEU A 40 5.41 -9.15 9.10
N GLU A 41 5.02 -8.51 10.20
CA GLU A 41 5.38 -7.11 10.50
C GLU A 41 6.91 -6.93 10.58
N SER A 42 7.57 -7.77 11.35
CA SER A 42 9.04 -7.73 11.49
C SER A 42 9.77 -8.00 10.16
N GLU A 43 9.24 -8.93 9.36
CA GLU A 43 9.79 -9.24 8.03
C GLU A 43 9.53 -8.13 7.03
N LEU A 44 8.36 -7.48 7.07
CA LEU A 44 8.02 -6.35 6.19
C LEU A 44 8.91 -5.12 6.46
N TRP A 45 9.26 -4.87 7.72
CA TRP A 45 10.25 -3.86 8.08
C TRP A 45 11.59 -4.09 7.36
N ARG A 46 12.07 -5.32 7.35
CA ARG A 46 13.30 -5.69 6.64
C ARG A 46 13.13 -5.60 5.12
N ALA A 47 11.96 -5.99 4.60
CA ALA A 47 11.67 -5.95 3.17
C ALA A 47 11.84 -4.58 2.55
N LEU A 48 11.45 -3.51 3.29
CA LEU A 48 11.64 -2.12 2.88
C LEU A 48 13.12 -1.72 2.74
N SER A 49 13.99 -2.25 3.61
CA SER A 49 15.43 -1.92 3.61
C SER A 49 16.29 -2.86 2.76
N GLU A 50 15.82 -4.08 2.51
CA GLU A 50 16.60 -5.13 1.85
C GLU A 50 16.22 -5.38 0.38
N ASN A 51 15.54 -4.41 -0.27
CA ASN A 51 15.13 -4.50 -1.69
C ASN A 51 14.28 -5.76 -2.00
N GLN A 52 13.46 -6.20 -1.05
CA GLN A 52 12.58 -7.35 -1.25
C GLN A 52 11.24 -6.96 -1.90
N LEU A 53 10.95 -5.67 -2.02
CA LEU A 53 9.76 -5.17 -2.70
C LEU A 53 10.05 -4.96 -4.18
N VAL A 54 9.06 -5.26 -5.02
CA VAL A 54 9.12 -5.03 -6.47
C VAL A 54 7.76 -4.50 -6.95
N LEU A 55 7.76 -3.75 -8.04
CA LEU A 55 6.54 -3.37 -8.74
C LEU A 55 6.35 -4.28 -9.97
N HIS A 56 5.15 -4.80 -10.10
CA HIS A 56 4.66 -5.34 -11.35
C HIS A 56 3.78 -4.28 -12.01
N TYR A 57 3.78 -4.23 -13.33
CA TYR A 57 3.07 -3.24 -14.10
C TYR A 57 2.02 -3.92 -14.96
N GLN A 58 0.75 -3.61 -14.70
CA GLN A 58 -0.38 -4.17 -15.44
C GLN A 58 -0.87 -3.16 -16.48
N PRO A 59 -0.79 -3.49 -17.79
CA PRO A 59 -1.26 -2.58 -18.82
C PRO A 59 -2.77 -2.36 -18.76
N GLN A 60 -3.19 -1.12 -18.97
CA GLN A 60 -4.57 -0.72 -19.17
C GLN A 60 -4.79 -0.50 -20.68
N ILE A 61 -5.78 -1.20 -21.24
CA ILE A 61 -6.02 -1.24 -22.68
C ILE A 61 -7.32 -0.53 -23.01
N ASP A 62 -7.27 0.43 -23.90
CA ASP A 62 -8.48 1.00 -24.49
C ASP A 62 -9.16 -0.03 -25.40
N LEU A 63 -10.40 -0.39 -25.08
CA LEU A 63 -11.10 -1.48 -25.74
C LEU A 63 -11.50 -1.18 -27.19
N LEU A 64 -11.55 0.10 -27.59
CA LEU A 64 -11.93 0.51 -28.93
C LEU A 64 -10.72 0.50 -29.87
N SER A 65 -9.61 1.03 -29.41
CA SER A 65 -8.37 1.15 -30.21
C SER A 65 -7.42 -0.03 -30.06
N GLY A 66 -7.56 -0.83 -28.99
CA GLY A 66 -6.62 -1.89 -28.60
C GLY A 66 -5.25 -1.39 -28.15
N LYS A 67 -5.11 -0.09 -27.89
CA LYS A 67 -3.84 0.52 -27.47
C LYS A 67 -3.70 0.52 -25.96
N VAL A 68 -2.46 0.47 -25.49
CA VAL A 68 -2.13 0.76 -24.09
C VAL A 68 -2.35 2.25 -23.84
N VAL A 69 -3.13 2.59 -22.82
CA VAL A 69 -3.43 3.96 -22.42
C VAL A 69 -2.86 4.30 -21.04
N GLY A 70 -2.49 3.29 -20.28
CA GLY A 70 -1.88 3.43 -18.98
C GLY A 70 -1.34 2.12 -18.45
N VAL A 71 -0.74 2.17 -17.28
CA VAL A 71 -0.26 1.00 -16.54
C VAL A 71 -0.51 1.17 -15.05
N GLU A 72 -0.95 0.13 -14.37
CA GLU A 72 -1.12 0.12 -12.92
C GLU A 72 0.12 -0.48 -12.25
N ALA A 73 0.67 0.24 -11.26
CA ALA A 73 1.79 -0.22 -10.45
C ALA A 73 1.29 -1.08 -9.28
N LEU A 74 1.57 -2.35 -9.34
CA LEU A 74 1.15 -3.33 -8.37
C LEU A 74 2.32 -3.82 -7.53
N VAL A 75 2.38 -3.43 -6.27
CA VAL A 75 3.43 -3.88 -5.36
C VAL A 75 3.36 -5.38 -5.12
N ARG A 76 4.53 -6.02 -5.07
CA ARG A 76 4.72 -7.43 -4.74
C ARG A 76 5.89 -7.55 -3.76
N TRP A 77 5.80 -8.50 -2.85
CA TRP A 77 6.89 -8.77 -1.93
C TRP A 77 7.59 -10.07 -2.31
N ARG A 78 8.83 -9.94 -2.76
CA ARG A 78 9.71 -11.07 -3.10
C ARG A 78 10.40 -11.55 -1.83
N HIS A 79 9.68 -12.37 -1.06
CA HIS A 79 10.19 -12.91 0.21
C HIS A 79 11.23 -14.01 -0.03
N PRO A 80 12.38 -13.99 0.66
CA PRO A 80 13.49 -14.92 0.40
C PRO A 80 13.15 -16.40 0.61
N GLN A 81 12.21 -16.71 1.51
CA GLN A 81 11.83 -18.08 1.85
C GLN A 81 10.44 -18.50 1.35
N ARG A 82 9.52 -17.51 1.17
CA ARG A 82 8.12 -17.74 0.84
C ARG A 82 7.79 -17.47 -0.64
N GLY A 83 8.77 -16.96 -1.40
CA GLY A 83 8.54 -16.56 -2.77
C GLY A 83 7.77 -15.24 -2.87
N LEU A 84 6.87 -15.12 -3.84
CA LEU A 84 6.12 -13.89 -4.08
C LEU A 84 4.88 -13.82 -3.20
N ILE A 85 4.88 -12.91 -2.22
CA ILE A 85 3.75 -12.65 -1.32
C ILE A 85 2.84 -11.58 -1.97
N PRO A 86 1.52 -11.84 -2.09
CA PRO A 86 0.58 -10.88 -2.67
C PRO A 86 0.23 -9.75 -1.70
N PRO A 87 -0.16 -8.56 -2.22
CA PRO A 87 -0.52 -7.39 -1.40
C PRO A 87 -1.60 -7.67 -0.37
N ALA A 88 -2.60 -8.47 -0.70
CA ALA A 88 -3.69 -8.84 0.21
C ALA A 88 -3.21 -9.47 1.54
N GLU A 89 -2.00 -10.03 1.58
CA GLU A 89 -1.45 -10.62 2.79
C GLU A 89 -0.70 -9.59 3.65
N PHE A 90 0.03 -8.63 3.07
CA PHE A 90 0.90 -7.72 3.83
C PHE A 90 0.39 -6.27 3.93
N ILE A 91 -0.44 -5.79 3.00
CA ILE A 91 -0.97 -4.42 3.07
C ILE A 91 -1.79 -4.18 4.34
N PRO A 92 -2.72 -5.08 4.76
CA PRO A 92 -3.44 -4.89 6.02
C PRO A 92 -2.52 -4.79 7.24
N VAL A 93 -1.43 -5.57 7.26
CA VAL A 93 -0.42 -5.50 8.32
C VAL A 93 0.33 -4.16 8.28
N ALA A 94 0.74 -3.72 7.08
CA ALA A 94 1.39 -2.43 6.90
C ALA A 94 0.52 -1.26 7.38
N GLU A 95 -0.79 -1.29 7.11
CA GLU A 95 -1.73 -0.27 7.56
C GLU A 95 -1.85 -0.21 9.08
N GLU A 96 -1.95 -1.36 9.73
CA GLU A 96 -2.14 -1.43 11.17
C GLU A 96 -0.88 -1.07 11.98
N CYS A 97 0.33 -1.38 11.47
CA CYS A 97 1.59 -1.03 12.13
C CYS A 97 2.21 0.30 11.62
N GLY A 98 1.53 1.02 10.71
CA GLY A 98 2.00 2.30 10.17
C GLY A 98 3.07 2.19 9.08
N LEU A 99 3.47 0.98 8.69
CA LEU A 99 4.44 0.75 7.61
C LEU A 99 3.87 1.10 6.22
N ILE A 100 2.57 1.31 6.13
CA ILE A 100 1.93 1.72 4.87
C ILE A 100 2.45 3.07 4.37
N LEU A 101 2.87 3.98 5.25
CA LEU A 101 3.42 5.28 4.87
C LEU A 101 4.78 5.15 4.17
N PRO A 102 5.82 4.53 4.78
CA PRO A 102 7.10 4.34 4.10
C PRO A 102 6.98 3.40 2.89
N LEU A 103 6.09 2.40 2.94
CA LEU A 103 5.80 1.52 1.81
C LEU A 103 5.23 2.30 0.63
N GLY A 104 4.21 3.12 0.87
CA GLY A 104 3.58 3.92 -0.17
C GLY A 104 4.51 4.97 -0.76
N HIS A 105 5.36 5.60 0.05
CA HIS A 105 6.41 6.49 -0.44
C HIS A 105 7.38 5.73 -1.38
N TRP A 106 7.80 4.53 -1.00
CA TRP A 106 8.65 3.68 -1.83
C TRP A 106 7.96 3.30 -3.15
N VAL A 107 6.68 2.92 -3.11
CA VAL A 107 5.88 2.59 -4.30
C VAL A 107 5.82 3.78 -5.25
N LEU A 108 5.40 4.95 -4.76
CA LEU A 108 5.27 6.17 -5.56
C LEU A 108 6.60 6.55 -6.24
N ARG A 109 7.67 6.59 -5.47
CA ARG A 109 9.00 6.93 -5.96
C ARG A 109 9.51 5.93 -7.01
N THR A 110 9.26 4.62 -6.78
CA THR A 110 9.68 3.56 -7.70
C THR A 110 8.86 3.59 -9.00
N ALA A 111 7.55 3.83 -8.92
CA ALA A 111 6.68 3.99 -10.06
C ALA A 111 7.10 5.19 -10.92
N CYS A 112 7.31 6.36 -10.32
CA CYS A 112 7.77 7.55 -11.04
C CYS A 112 9.16 7.34 -11.69
N ARG A 113 10.10 6.70 -11.01
CA ARG A 113 11.40 6.35 -11.61
C ARG A 113 11.25 5.44 -12.82
N GLN A 114 10.30 4.51 -12.79
CA GLN A 114 10.02 3.64 -13.93
C GLN A 114 9.41 4.41 -15.11
N VAL A 115 8.49 5.32 -14.85
CA VAL A 115 7.95 6.23 -15.88
C VAL A 115 9.08 7.02 -16.54
N ARG A 116 9.96 7.63 -15.72
CA ARG A 116 11.10 8.36 -16.25
C ARG A 116 12.00 7.49 -17.15
N ALA A 117 12.31 6.29 -16.71
CA ALA A 117 13.11 5.35 -17.48
C ALA A 117 12.45 4.96 -18.82
N TRP A 118 11.14 4.78 -18.86
CA TRP A 118 10.42 4.54 -20.12
C TRP A 118 10.43 5.74 -21.04
N LEU A 119 10.17 6.94 -20.52
CA LEU A 119 10.24 8.18 -21.32
C LEU A 119 11.62 8.40 -21.91
N ASP A 120 12.69 8.17 -21.14
CA ASP A 120 14.07 8.28 -21.61
C ASP A 120 14.42 7.23 -22.69
N ALA A 121 13.76 6.08 -22.65
CA ALA A 121 13.87 5.04 -23.69
C ALA A 121 12.94 5.27 -24.90
N GLY A 122 12.18 6.36 -24.93
CA GLY A 122 11.21 6.65 -26.00
C GLY A 122 9.95 5.77 -25.96
N ILE A 123 9.67 5.13 -24.83
CA ILE A 123 8.51 4.26 -24.63
C ILE A 123 7.41 5.07 -23.93
N ASP A 124 6.29 5.31 -24.63
CA ASP A 124 5.10 5.95 -24.06
C ASP A 124 4.10 4.88 -23.64
N MET A 125 3.94 4.70 -22.33
CA MET A 125 3.00 3.75 -21.73
C MET A 125 1.72 4.44 -21.21
N GLY A 126 1.53 5.74 -21.52
CA GLY A 126 0.41 6.52 -20.98
C GLY A 126 0.62 6.92 -19.52
N GLU A 127 -0.45 6.85 -18.73
CA GLU A 127 -0.43 7.21 -17.31
C GLU A 127 -0.01 6.03 -16.43
N MET A 128 0.67 6.35 -15.32
CA MET A 128 1.01 5.38 -14.29
C MET A 128 0.03 5.51 -13.13
N ALA A 129 -0.84 4.53 -12.97
CA ALA A 129 -1.75 4.44 -11.84
C ALA A 129 -1.05 3.85 -10.61
N VAL A 130 -1.21 4.54 -9.47
CA VAL A 130 -0.64 4.12 -8.18
C VAL A 130 -1.73 4.12 -7.12
N ASN A 131 -1.94 2.98 -6.48
CA ASN A 131 -2.90 2.82 -5.40
C ASN A 131 -2.43 3.54 -4.13
N ILE A 132 -3.29 4.39 -3.56
CA ILE A 132 -3.04 5.18 -2.36
C ILE A 132 -3.96 4.71 -1.23
N SER A 133 -3.38 4.39 -0.08
CA SER A 133 -4.16 4.02 1.11
C SER A 133 -4.82 5.24 1.78
N ALA A 134 -5.91 4.98 2.52
CA ALA A 134 -6.55 6.00 3.33
C ALA A 134 -5.61 6.66 4.36
N HIS A 135 -4.63 5.91 4.87
CA HIS A 135 -3.66 6.45 5.83
C HIS A 135 -2.69 7.44 5.18
N GLN A 136 -2.27 7.17 3.94
CA GLN A 136 -1.41 8.08 3.17
C GLN A 136 -2.15 9.34 2.78
N PHE A 137 -3.36 9.19 2.22
CA PHE A 137 -4.17 10.32 1.75
C PHE A 137 -4.50 11.32 2.84
N ARG A 138 -4.69 10.86 4.09
CA ARG A 138 -4.95 11.72 5.26
C ARG A 138 -3.71 12.36 5.87
N GLN A 139 -2.50 12.13 5.34
CA GLN A 139 -1.31 12.84 5.85
C GLN A 139 -1.35 14.30 5.41
N PRO A 140 -1.13 15.26 6.33
CA PRO A 140 -1.20 16.70 6.00
C PRO A 140 -0.19 17.12 4.94
N ASP A 141 0.89 16.35 4.77
CA ASP A 141 1.98 16.59 3.83
C ASP A 141 1.93 15.67 2.60
N PHE A 142 0.80 14.99 2.37
CA PHE A 142 0.69 14.02 1.26
C PHE A 142 0.91 14.69 -0.10
N ALA A 143 0.25 15.81 -0.36
CA ALA A 143 0.41 16.55 -1.62
C ALA A 143 1.86 17.00 -1.84
N GLN A 144 2.52 17.51 -0.78
CA GLN A 144 3.92 17.91 -0.83
C GLN A 144 4.84 16.70 -1.10
N THR A 145 4.51 15.55 -0.52
CA THR A 145 5.24 14.29 -0.77
C THR A 145 5.15 13.88 -2.24
N VAL A 146 3.96 13.95 -2.85
CA VAL A 146 3.77 13.67 -4.28
C VAL A 146 4.57 14.66 -5.14
N GLN A 147 4.45 15.95 -4.87
CA GLN A 147 5.19 16.99 -5.58
C GLN A 147 6.71 16.79 -5.48
N ALA A 148 7.21 16.46 -4.30
CA ALA A 148 8.64 16.18 -4.09
C ALA A 148 9.14 14.99 -4.92
N VAL A 149 8.34 13.91 -5.02
CA VAL A 149 8.68 12.73 -5.84
C VAL A 149 8.66 13.08 -7.33
N LEU A 150 7.67 13.83 -7.80
CA LEU A 150 7.61 14.29 -9.20
C LEU A 150 8.81 15.17 -9.54
N ALA A 151 9.15 16.11 -8.66
CA ALA A 151 10.33 16.97 -8.84
C ALA A 151 11.64 16.20 -8.83
N GLU A 152 11.80 15.22 -7.91
CA GLU A 152 13.00 14.36 -7.84
C GLU A 152 13.19 13.53 -9.11
N THR A 153 12.08 13.00 -9.64
CA THR A 153 12.14 12.06 -10.78
C THR A 153 12.05 12.74 -12.14
N GLY A 154 11.66 14.02 -12.19
CA GLY A 154 11.41 14.76 -13.42
C GLY A 154 10.24 14.22 -14.25
N VAL A 155 9.29 13.54 -13.61
CA VAL A 155 8.09 13.02 -14.26
C VAL A 155 7.02 14.11 -14.29
N PRO A 156 6.42 14.41 -15.46
CA PRO A 156 5.28 15.33 -15.56
C PRO A 156 4.08 14.81 -14.77
N GLY A 157 3.36 15.69 -14.05
CA GLY A 157 2.24 15.31 -13.20
C GLY A 157 1.12 14.57 -13.94
N GLU A 158 0.88 14.93 -15.20
CA GLU A 158 -0.09 14.27 -16.08
C GLU A 158 0.24 12.81 -16.44
N ARG A 159 1.41 12.33 -16.05
CA ARG A 159 1.83 10.93 -16.21
C ARG A 159 1.61 10.08 -14.97
N LEU A 160 1.07 10.66 -13.89
CA LEU A 160 0.80 9.97 -12.65
C LEU A 160 -0.68 10.05 -12.30
N GLU A 161 -1.33 8.91 -12.18
CA GLU A 161 -2.67 8.77 -11.65
C GLU A 161 -2.61 8.21 -10.22
N LEU A 162 -3.38 8.81 -9.29
CA LEU A 162 -3.47 8.35 -7.91
C LEU A 162 -4.83 7.71 -7.68
N GLU A 163 -4.85 6.39 -7.51
CA GLU A 163 -6.08 5.63 -7.30
C GLU A 163 -6.40 5.55 -5.80
N ILE A 164 -7.59 6.05 -5.45
CA ILE A 164 -8.09 6.08 -4.08
C ILE A 164 -9.42 5.34 -4.02
N THR A 165 -9.59 4.43 -3.07
CA THR A 165 -10.84 3.69 -2.94
C THR A 165 -11.97 4.59 -2.40
N GLU A 166 -13.22 4.30 -2.80
CA GLU A 166 -14.41 5.02 -2.35
C GLU A 166 -14.51 5.14 -0.83
N SER A 167 -14.20 4.05 -0.11
CA SER A 167 -14.19 4.04 1.37
C SER A 167 -13.17 5.01 1.97
N THR A 168 -12.11 5.32 1.26
CA THR A 168 -11.08 6.30 1.68
C THR A 168 -11.64 7.71 1.66
N VAL A 169 -12.36 8.05 0.60
CA VAL A 169 -12.95 9.39 0.41
C VAL A 169 -14.11 9.63 1.38
N MET A 170 -14.97 8.62 1.60
CA MET A 170 -16.17 8.76 2.43
C MET A 170 -15.91 8.99 3.92
N HIS A 171 -14.73 8.67 4.45
CA HIS A 171 -14.37 8.86 5.86
C HIS A 171 -13.68 10.19 6.17
N GLY A 172 -13.60 11.14 5.21
CA GLY A 172 -12.94 12.43 5.38
C GLY A 172 -13.11 13.34 4.18
N VAL A 173 -14.37 13.54 3.73
CA VAL A 173 -14.70 14.35 2.54
C VAL A 173 -14.11 15.76 2.62
N ASP A 174 -14.18 16.39 3.79
CA ASP A 174 -13.66 17.76 3.97
C ASP A 174 -12.12 17.81 3.87
N ASP A 175 -11.44 16.83 4.45
CA ASP A 175 -9.97 16.70 4.36
C ASP A 175 -9.54 16.34 2.93
N ALA A 176 -10.34 15.50 2.22
CA ALA A 176 -10.09 15.14 0.84
C ALA A 176 -10.17 16.37 -0.10
N ILE A 177 -11.17 17.23 0.09
CA ILE A 177 -11.32 18.46 -0.69
C ILE A 177 -10.11 19.40 -0.50
N GLN A 178 -9.62 19.55 0.74
CA GLN A 178 -8.44 20.38 1.01
C GLN A 178 -7.15 19.80 0.41
N THR A 179 -7.03 18.49 0.32
CA THR A 179 -5.85 17.82 -0.25
C THR A 179 -5.82 17.89 -1.78
N LEU A 180 -7.01 17.97 -2.42
CA LEU A 180 -7.17 18.02 -3.88
C LEU A 180 -7.27 19.44 -4.45
N ALA A 181 -7.40 20.46 -3.60
CA ALA A 181 -7.45 21.87 -4.00
C ALA A 181 -6.06 22.50 -4.03
#